data_3e74c9951f6f5f664ff7eef3a424e291
#
_entry.id   3e74c9951f6f5f664ff7eef3a424e291
#
_cell.length_a   1.000
_cell.length_b   1.000
_cell.length_c   1.000
_cell.angle_alpha   90.00
_cell.angle_beta   90.00
_cell.angle_gamma   90.00
#
_symmetry.space_group_name_H-M   'P 1'
#
loop_
_entity.id
_entity.type
_entity.pdbx_description
1 polymer ?
#
loop_
_entity_poly.entity_id
_entity_poly.type
_entity_poly.pdbx_seq_one_letter_code
_entity_poly.pdbx_strand_id
1 'polypeptide(L)'
;MKRILLGAVSALAVATGAHADPFAVAYGNTVTQTLNGKTTIIYVNADKTWEQHADSKVVKGTYSWKDDKTACFTVTDPAPADPSKATNCNAVEGDHKVGDTWTEQLPNNGGTIAMAITAGRQ
;
A
#
# COMPACT_ATOMS: atom_id res chain seq x y z
N MET A 1 -21.71 14.17 -34.15
CA MET A 1 -21.54 13.91 -33.54
C MET A 1 -21.14 13.50 -33.03
N LYS A 2 -21.05 13.49 -32.90
CA LYS A 2 -20.62 13.16 -32.14
C LYS A 2 -20.11 12.69 -31.39
N ARG A 3 -20.16 12.68 -31.38
CA ARG A 3 -19.68 12.21 -30.48
C ARG A 3 -19.34 11.57 -29.91
N ILE A 4 -19.48 11.55 -30.05
CA ILE A 4 -19.15 10.83 -29.31
C ILE A 4 -18.57 10.34 -28.89
N LEU A 5 -18.65 10.55 -29.14
CA LEU A 5 -18.09 10.04 -28.51
C LEU A 5 -17.42 9.74 -27.98
N LEU A 6 -17.51 10.04 -28.18
CA LEU A 6 -16.86 9.68 -27.47
C LEU A 6 -16.37 9.30 -26.76
N GLY A 7 -16.48 9.59 -26.95
CA GLY A 7 -16.13 9.14 -26.00
C GLY A 7 -15.77 8.57 -25.54
N ALA A 8 -15.93 8.61 -25.74
CA ALA A 8 -15.74 7.90 -25.04
C ALA A 8 -15.20 7.32 -24.76
N VAL A 9 -15.16 7.50 -24.91
CA VAL A 9 -14.79 6.83 -24.39
C VAL A 9 -14.18 6.45 -23.90
N SER A 10 -14.22 6.63 -23.92
CA SER A 10 -13.80 6.09 -23.20
C SER A 10 -13.29 5.71 -22.62
N ALA A 11 -13.43 5.86 -22.59
CA ALA A 11 -13.21 5.28 -21.81
C ALA A 11 -12.89 4.58 -21.62
N LEU A 12 -12.94 4.61 -21.78
CA LEU A 12 -12.86 3.64 -21.45
C LEU A 12 -12.14 3.16 -21.19
N ALA A 13 -11.93 3.36 -21.31
CA ALA A 13 -11.43 2.70 -20.93
C ALA A 13 -11.01 2.47 -20.36
N VAL A 14 -11.19 2.52 -20.35
CA VAL A 14 -11.07 2.07 -19.65
C VAL A 14 -10.92 1.54 -19.18
N ALA A 15 -11.18 1.79 -19.35
CA ALA A 15 -11.23 1.08 -18.53
C ALA A 15 -11.12 0.29 -18.47
N THR A 16 -11.18 0.29 -19.06
CA THR A 16 -11.28 -0.96 -19.01
C THR A 16 -10.59 -1.78 -18.08
N GLY A 17 -11.01 -2.35 -17.28
CA GLY A 17 -10.42 -3.33 -16.45
C GLY A 17 -9.11 -2.98 -15.79
N ALA A 18 -8.56 -1.88 -16.15
CA ALA A 18 -7.37 -1.41 -15.49
C ALA A 18 -7.78 -0.89 -14.13
N HIS A 19 -7.34 -1.54 -13.10
CA HIS A 19 -7.57 -1.06 -11.77
C HIS A 19 -6.63 0.08 -11.46
N ALA A 20 -7.14 1.12 -10.85
CA ALA A 20 -6.28 2.12 -10.26
C ALA A 20 -5.43 1.41 -9.21
N ASP A 21 -4.14 1.65 -9.23
CA ASP A 21 -3.23 1.08 -8.25
C ASP A 21 -3.55 1.68 -6.88
N PRO A 22 -4.05 0.88 -5.92
CA PRO A 22 -4.41 1.43 -4.60
C PRO A 22 -3.25 2.06 -3.86
N PHE A 23 -2.01 1.70 -4.21
CA PHE A 23 -0.84 2.26 -3.56
C PHE A 23 -0.34 3.55 -4.21
N ALA A 24 -0.94 3.97 -5.32
CA ALA A 24 -0.48 5.19 -6.01
C ALA A 24 -0.55 6.42 -5.10
N VAL A 25 -1.53 6.48 -4.20
CA VAL A 25 -1.67 7.57 -3.26
C VAL A 25 -0.49 7.65 -2.29
N ALA A 26 0.19 6.54 -2.05
CA ALA A 26 1.32 6.48 -1.13
C ALA A 26 2.65 6.84 -1.80
N TYR A 27 2.72 6.82 -3.13
CA TYR A 27 3.98 7.11 -3.83
C TYR A 27 4.41 8.55 -3.55
N GLY A 28 5.65 8.70 -3.07
CA GLY A 28 6.18 10.02 -2.73
C GLY A 28 5.63 10.61 -1.44
N ASN A 29 4.73 9.92 -0.77
CA ASN A 29 4.10 10.36 0.48
C ASN A 29 4.53 9.46 1.63
N THR A 30 3.97 9.69 2.81
CA THR A 30 4.31 8.94 4.01
C THR A 30 3.09 8.19 4.51
N VAL A 31 3.22 6.88 4.70
CA VAL A 31 2.19 6.08 5.37
C VAL A 31 2.67 5.85 6.81
N THR A 32 1.81 6.15 7.76
CA THR A 32 2.10 5.98 9.17
C THR A 32 1.16 4.92 9.74
N GLN A 33 1.73 3.94 10.41
CA GLN A 33 0.97 2.92 11.13
C GLN A 33 1.26 3.05 12.61
N THR A 34 0.22 3.01 13.43
CA THR A 34 0.38 3.05 14.88
C THR A 34 -0.34 1.86 15.49
N LEU A 35 0.39 1.04 16.20
CA LEU A 35 -0.13 -0.14 16.88
C LEU A 35 0.42 -0.16 18.30
N ASN A 36 -0.49 -0.21 19.28
CA ASN A 36 -0.12 -0.25 20.70
C ASN A 36 0.86 0.88 21.09
N GLY A 37 0.63 2.07 20.54
CA GLY A 37 1.47 3.22 20.82
C GLY A 37 2.78 3.27 20.06
N LYS A 38 3.09 2.24 19.27
CA LYS A 38 4.30 2.21 18.45
C LYS A 38 4.00 2.65 17.04
N THR A 39 4.80 3.58 16.54
CA THR A 39 4.61 4.16 15.22
C THR A 39 5.65 3.61 14.25
N THR A 40 5.18 3.21 13.09
CA THR A 40 6.01 2.73 11.99
C THR A 40 5.74 3.62 10.79
N ILE A 41 6.80 4.07 10.13
CA ILE A 41 6.73 4.88 8.91
C ILE A 41 6.98 3.96 7.73
N ILE A 42 6.14 4.03 6.72
CA ILE A 42 6.27 3.19 5.53
C ILE A 42 6.30 4.07 4.30
N TYR A 43 7.28 3.83 3.44
CA TYR A 43 7.37 4.45 2.12
C TYR A 43 7.13 3.38 1.06
N VAL A 44 6.16 3.63 0.21
CA VAL A 44 5.83 2.73 -0.90
C VAL A 44 6.23 3.44 -2.20
N ASN A 45 6.91 2.74 -3.08
CA ASN A 45 7.45 3.32 -4.31
C ASN A 45 6.79 2.73 -5.54
N ALA A 46 6.74 3.51 -6.61
CA ALA A 46 6.12 3.10 -7.87
C ALA A 46 6.86 1.94 -8.54
N ASP A 47 8.14 1.74 -8.19
CA ASP A 47 8.94 0.64 -8.75
C ASP A 47 8.72 -0.70 -8.05
N LYS A 48 7.67 -0.81 -7.22
CA LYS A 48 7.32 -2.02 -6.48
C LYS A 48 8.26 -2.32 -5.32
N THR A 49 8.91 -1.29 -4.78
CA THR A 49 9.71 -1.42 -3.56
C THR A 49 9.04 -0.67 -2.41
N TRP A 50 9.42 -1.03 -1.19
CA TRP A 50 8.93 -0.36 0.01
C TRP A 50 10.02 -0.34 1.07
N GLU A 51 9.88 0.60 2.01
CA GLU A 51 10.74 0.72 3.18
C GLU A 51 9.87 0.92 4.41
N GLN A 52 10.30 0.32 5.50
CA GLN A 52 9.62 0.47 6.80
C GLN A 52 10.64 0.93 7.83
N HIS A 53 10.32 2.01 8.50
CA HIS A 53 11.20 2.60 9.52
C HIS A 53 10.51 2.51 10.87
N ALA A 54 11.10 1.77 11.80
CA ALA A 54 10.58 1.58 13.15
C ALA A 54 11.74 1.41 14.11
N ASP A 55 11.72 2.13 15.24
CA ASP A 55 12.70 1.97 16.30
C ASP A 55 14.15 1.99 15.80
N SER A 56 14.48 2.94 14.94
CA SER A 56 15.83 3.08 14.35
C SER A 56 16.24 1.94 13.44
N LYS A 57 15.30 1.06 13.09
CA LYS A 57 15.54 -0.03 12.15
C LYS A 57 14.86 0.27 10.84
N VAL A 58 15.52 -0.10 9.75
CA VAL A 58 14.97 0.04 8.41
C VAL A 58 14.87 -1.34 7.79
N VAL A 59 13.67 -1.69 7.36
CA VAL A 59 13.40 -2.92 6.65
C VAL A 59 12.96 -2.54 5.25
N LYS A 60 13.48 -3.23 4.25
CA LYS A 60 13.15 -2.96 2.85
C LYS A 60 12.65 -4.22 2.17
N GLY A 61 11.89 -4.01 1.12
CA GLY A 61 11.39 -5.15 0.38
C GLY A 61 10.75 -4.75 -0.93
N THR A 62 10.06 -5.71 -1.50
CA THR A 62 9.30 -5.57 -2.73
C THR A 62 7.85 -5.95 -2.48
N TYR A 63 6.97 -5.54 -3.37
CA TYR A 63 5.58 -6.00 -3.29
C TYR A 63 5.07 -6.35 -4.68
N SER A 64 4.05 -7.19 -4.69
CA SER A 64 3.35 -7.55 -5.91
C SER A 64 1.87 -7.72 -5.60
N TRP A 65 1.04 -7.62 -6.63
CA TRP A 65 -0.40 -7.84 -6.49
C TRP A 65 -0.72 -9.29 -6.84
N LYS A 66 -1.29 -10.00 -5.88
CA LYS A 66 -1.77 -11.36 -6.09
C LYS A 66 -3.08 -11.33 -6.90
N ASP A 67 -3.92 -10.35 -6.60
CA ASP A 67 -5.12 -10.03 -7.33
C ASP A 67 -5.39 -8.53 -7.14
N ASP A 68 -6.53 -8.03 -7.59
CA ASP A 68 -6.81 -6.60 -7.55
C ASP A 68 -7.03 -6.04 -6.14
N LYS A 69 -7.08 -6.89 -5.13
CA LYS A 69 -7.33 -6.48 -3.75
C LYS A 69 -6.32 -7.03 -2.75
N THR A 70 -5.40 -7.88 -3.18
CA THR A 70 -4.46 -8.52 -2.27
C THR A 70 -3.03 -8.20 -2.69
N ALA A 71 -2.30 -7.55 -1.80
CA ALA A 71 -0.90 -7.24 -2.02
C ALA A 71 -0.03 -8.18 -1.19
N CYS A 72 1.05 -8.63 -1.79
CA CYS A 72 2.03 -9.49 -1.12
C CYS A 72 3.33 -8.71 -0.95
N PHE A 73 3.78 -8.59 0.29
CA PHE A 73 4.98 -7.86 0.66
C PHE A 73 6.08 -8.84 1.01
N THR A 74 7.22 -8.70 0.37
CA THR A 74 8.38 -9.56 0.59
C THR A 74 9.52 -8.74 1.19
N VAL A 75 10.04 -9.19 2.33
CA VAL A 75 11.20 -8.55 2.96
C VAL A 75 12.46 -9.02 2.24
N THR A 76 13.29 -8.07 1.81
CA THR A 76 14.56 -8.38 1.15
C THR A 76 15.78 -7.91 1.93
N ASP A 77 15.63 -6.90 2.78
CA ASP A 77 16.75 -6.34 3.54
C ASP A 77 16.26 -5.84 4.90
N PRO A 78 16.74 -6.39 6.02
CA PRO A 78 17.63 -7.55 6.08
C PRO A 78 16.93 -8.82 5.64
N ALA A 79 17.65 -9.69 4.95
CA ALA A 79 17.08 -10.95 4.52
C ALA A 79 16.65 -11.77 5.74
N PRO A 80 15.40 -12.28 5.77
CA PRO A 80 14.96 -13.07 6.93
C PRO A 80 15.71 -14.39 7.00
N ALA A 81 15.90 -14.86 8.23
CA ALA A 81 16.61 -16.13 8.45
C ALA A 81 15.85 -17.31 7.83
N ASP A 82 14.54 -17.21 7.77
CA ASP A 82 13.67 -18.24 7.16
C ASP A 82 13.01 -17.64 5.92
N PRO A 83 13.47 -17.99 4.71
CA PRO A 83 12.87 -17.41 3.50
C PRO A 83 11.39 -17.70 3.34
N SER A 84 10.88 -18.77 3.93
CA SER A 84 9.45 -19.08 3.84
C SER A 84 8.59 -18.06 4.58
N LYS A 85 9.18 -17.25 5.46
CA LYS A 85 8.49 -16.21 6.21
C LYS A 85 8.73 -14.82 5.67
N ALA A 86 9.38 -14.72 4.52
CA ALA A 86 9.73 -13.43 3.94
C ALA A 86 8.52 -12.69 3.37
N THR A 87 7.48 -13.40 2.98
CA THR A 87 6.34 -12.83 2.25
C THR A 87 5.05 -12.92 3.06
N ASN A 88 4.35 -11.80 3.16
CA ASN A 88 3.01 -11.72 3.75
C ASN A 88 2.07 -11.09 2.76
N CYS A 89 0.90 -11.69 2.58
CA CYS A 89 -0.13 -11.18 1.69
C CYS A 89 -1.31 -10.67 2.51
N ASN A 90 -1.77 -9.48 2.21
CA ASN A 90 -2.85 -8.84 2.95
C ASN A 90 -3.83 -8.20 1.99
N ALA A 91 -5.11 -8.22 2.39
CA ALA A 91 -6.13 -7.51 1.66
C ALA A 91 -5.91 -6.00 1.82
N VAL A 92 -6.07 -5.27 0.74
CA VAL A 92 -6.00 -3.81 0.73
C VAL A 92 -7.41 -3.32 0.47
N GLU A 93 -7.97 -2.59 1.43
CA GLU A 93 -9.36 -2.18 1.37
C GLU A 93 -9.49 -0.67 1.34
N GLY A 94 -10.50 -0.23 0.59
CA GLY A 94 -10.89 1.16 0.54
C GLY A 94 -9.99 2.02 -0.33
N ASP A 95 -10.53 3.17 -0.67
CA ASP A 95 -9.80 4.19 -1.41
C ASP A 95 -9.43 5.29 -0.43
N HIS A 96 -8.15 5.59 -0.34
CA HIS A 96 -7.64 6.59 0.57
C HIS A 96 -6.98 7.72 -0.19
N LYS A 97 -6.87 8.88 0.47
CA LYS A 97 -6.24 10.07 -0.09
C LYS A 97 -5.22 10.60 0.89
N VAL A 98 -4.34 11.43 0.39
CA VAL A 98 -3.42 12.18 1.26
C VAL A 98 -4.26 13.00 2.24
N GLY A 99 -3.92 12.89 3.52
CA GLY A 99 -4.67 13.51 4.61
C GLY A 99 -5.63 12.57 5.31
N ASP A 100 -5.91 11.40 4.74
CA ASP A 100 -6.83 10.45 5.35
C ASP A 100 -6.20 9.76 6.55
N THR A 101 -7.05 9.45 7.52
CA THR A 101 -6.73 8.57 8.65
C THR A 101 -7.83 7.53 8.75
N TRP A 102 -7.46 6.31 9.09
CA TRP A 102 -8.43 5.23 9.27
C TRP A 102 -7.84 4.18 10.19
N THR A 103 -8.65 3.19 10.54
CA THR A 103 -8.18 2.04 11.32
C THR A 103 -8.44 0.76 10.57
N GLU A 104 -7.59 -0.22 10.81
CA GLU A 104 -7.75 -1.57 10.25
C GLU A 104 -7.68 -2.58 11.38
N GLN A 105 -8.46 -3.64 11.26
CA GLN A 105 -8.42 -4.75 12.21
C GLN A 105 -7.33 -5.73 11.79
N LEU A 106 -6.50 -6.10 12.74
CA LEU A 106 -5.52 -7.15 12.49
C LEU A 106 -6.18 -8.52 12.62
N PRO A 107 -5.71 -9.52 11.87
CA PRO A 107 -6.28 -10.87 11.96
C PRO A 107 -6.02 -11.49 13.32
N ASN A 108 -6.82 -12.50 13.66
CA ASN A 108 -6.65 -13.30 14.87
C ASN A 108 -6.69 -12.47 16.15
N ASN A 109 -7.58 -11.47 16.18
CA ASN A 109 -7.72 -10.58 17.34
C ASN A 109 -6.43 -9.86 17.70
N GLY A 110 -5.60 -9.57 16.71
CA GLY A 110 -4.33 -8.88 16.91
C GLY A 110 -4.45 -7.41 17.27
N GLY A 111 -5.68 -6.89 17.35
CA GLY A 111 -5.93 -5.50 17.71
C GLY A 111 -6.26 -4.64 16.51
N THR A 112 -6.18 -3.35 16.72
CA THR A 112 -6.51 -2.35 15.71
C THR A 112 -5.28 -1.52 15.40
N ILE A 113 -5.00 -1.33 14.12
CA ILE A 113 -3.90 -0.51 13.67
C ILE A 113 -4.46 0.81 13.13
N ALA A 114 -3.88 1.93 13.58
CA ALA A 114 -4.26 3.24 13.08
C ALA A 114 -3.36 3.59 11.89
N MET A 115 -3.96 4.07 10.82
CA MET A 115 -3.28 4.38 9.57
C MET A 115 -3.46 5.84 9.21
N ALA A 116 -2.45 6.42 8.58
CA ALA A 116 -2.51 7.78 8.06
C ALA A 116 -1.65 7.89 6.82
N ILE A 117 -2.07 8.76 5.88
CA ILE A 117 -1.24 9.13 4.73
C ILE A 117 -1.02 10.63 4.80
N THR A 118 0.24 11.04 4.85
CA THR A 118 0.59 12.46 4.87
C THR A 118 1.44 12.82 3.65
N ALA A 119 1.35 14.08 3.24
CA ALA A 119 2.04 14.54 2.03
C ALA A 119 3.56 14.55 2.23
N GLY A 120 4.28 14.13 1.20
CA GLY A 120 5.73 14.17 1.20
C GLY A 120 6.36 13.08 2.05
N ARG A 121 7.67 13.04 2.04
CA ARG A 121 8.44 12.11 2.87
C ARG A 121 9.21 12.87 3.92
N GLN A 122 9.26 12.28 5.10
CA GLN A 122 9.84 12.92 6.27
C GLN A 122 11.19 12.32 6.63
#